data_36be2573314aa43c72f9166d067baa49
#
_entry.id   36be2573314aa43c72f9166d067baa49
#
_cell.length_a   1.000
_cell.length_b   1.000
_cell.length_c   1.000
_cell.angle_alpha   90.00
_cell.angle_beta   90.00
_cell.angle_gamma   90.00
#
_symmetry.space_group_name_H-M   'P 1'
#
loop_
_entity.id
_entity.type
_entity.pdbx_description
1 polymer ?
#
loop_
_entity_poly.entity_id
_entity_poly.type
_entity_poly.pdbx_seq_one_letter_code
_entity_poly.pdbx_strand_id
1 'polypeptide(L)'
;MQKFKNYINGEFVESKSGSSFKTIDPSTEKEFAEVSAAEEYEVNLAVESANNAFHGEWSKILPYQRAHYLRAIGDQLKDKAELLGTIETKNTGKLYKETKFQANYIAEYYYYYAGLVDKVEGSTLPIDKEDMHVFTTRVPIGVVAAIIPWNSQMFLTAVKLAPALAMGNTIIIKASEVAPTPLLEFAKIIHKVGLPKGVVNIITGYADTCSKTLTSHPMINKIAFTGGVHTAKHIVKNSAENLSQLSLELGGKSPVVVFNDARKDNAINGIMASIFGAGGQSCIAGSRLYLQEDIYDDYLEELKNRTEAIKIGDPLSNTTQLGPLATLNQLTNIQEKIQETEEQGGKIITGGKKVSEFKSGFYFEPTIIAVSYTHLTLPTKA
;
A
#
# COMPACT_ATOMS: atom_id res chain seq x y z
N MET A 1 3.43 -6.79 25.34
CA MET A 1 3.03 -6.15 24.07
C MET A 1 4.27 -5.48 23.49
N GLN A 2 4.54 -5.67 22.20
CA GLN A 2 5.68 -5.04 21.52
C GLN A 2 5.42 -3.55 21.34
N LYS A 3 6.45 -2.70 21.58
CA LYS A 3 6.34 -1.25 21.38
C LYS A 3 7.06 -0.84 20.10
N PHE A 4 6.40 0.00 19.30
CA PHE A 4 6.96 0.58 18.08
C PHE A 4 7.02 2.10 18.21
N LYS A 5 8.12 2.68 17.73
CA LYS A 5 8.39 4.11 17.74
C LYS A 5 8.45 4.65 16.31
N ASN A 6 8.23 5.93 16.14
CA ASN A 6 8.52 6.63 14.90
C ASN A 6 10.04 6.62 14.64
N TYR A 7 10.43 6.71 13.37
CA TYR A 7 11.85 6.80 12.98
C TYR A 7 12.07 8.15 12.30
N ILE A 8 12.77 9.04 13.00
CA ILE A 8 12.97 10.42 12.56
C ILE A 8 14.45 10.79 12.77
N ASN A 9 15.06 11.38 11.76
CA ASN A 9 16.45 11.84 11.80
C ASN A 9 17.46 10.75 12.23
N GLY A 10 17.23 9.51 11.79
CA GLY A 10 18.09 8.39 12.12
C GLY A 10 17.87 7.79 13.51
N GLU A 11 16.84 8.19 14.24
CA GLU A 11 16.56 7.78 15.62
C GLU A 11 15.12 7.29 15.80
N PHE A 12 14.94 6.37 16.75
CA PHE A 12 13.62 5.88 17.14
C PHE A 12 13.05 6.75 18.26
N VAL A 13 11.99 7.49 17.95
CA VAL A 13 11.41 8.51 18.84
C VAL A 13 9.98 8.18 19.23
N GLU A 14 9.62 8.48 20.48
CA GLU A 14 8.25 8.45 20.97
C GLU A 14 7.59 9.79 20.71
N SER A 15 6.24 9.84 20.74
CA SER A 15 5.52 11.09 20.69
C SER A 15 5.88 11.96 21.90
N LYS A 16 6.11 13.23 21.67
CA LYS A 16 6.41 14.22 22.73
C LYS A 16 5.27 14.38 23.71
N SER A 17 4.03 14.23 23.24
CA SER A 17 2.83 14.26 24.08
C SER A 17 2.61 12.95 24.86
N GLY A 18 3.36 11.88 24.54
CA GLY A 18 3.10 10.52 25.04
C GLY A 18 1.94 9.82 24.33
N SER A 19 1.43 10.39 23.24
CA SER A 19 0.32 9.82 22.48
C SER A 19 0.72 8.48 21.85
N SER A 20 -0.13 7.47 22.02
CA SER A 20 0.05 6.14 21.45
C SER A 20 -1.29 5.51 21.11
N PHE A 21 -1.27 4.49 20.28
CA PHE A 21 -2.43 3.67 19.99
C PHE A 21 -2.02 2.20 19.87
N LYS A 22 -3.02 1.32 19.97
CA LYS A 22 -2.82 -0.10 19.88
C LYS A 22 -3.28 -0.60 18.51
N THR A 23 -2.56 -1.57 17.96
CA THR A 23 -2.96 -2.27 16.75
C THR A 23 -3.35 -3.70 17.08
N ILE A 24 -4.32 -4.22 16.35
CA ILE A 24 -4.93 -5.53 16.58
C ILE A 24 -4.56 -6.52 15.49
N ASP A 25 -4.56 -7.78 15.84
CA ASP A 25 -4.52 -8.90 14.91
C ASP A 25 -5.95 -9.20 14.44
N PRO A 26 -6.29 -9.00 13.16
CA PRO A 26 -7.63 -9.18 12.65
C PRO A 26 -8.12 -10.64 12.67
N SER A 27 -7.23 -11.60 12.85
CA SER A 27 -7.60 -13.02 12.97
C SER A 27 -8.12 -13.40 14.37
N THR A 28 -7.72 -12.62 15.38
CA THR A 28 -8.05 -12.89 16.80
C THR A 28 -8.72 -11.74 17.50
N GLU A 29 -8.77 -10.57 16.89
CA GLU A 29 -9.23 -9.28 17.47
C GLU A 29 -8.41 -8.83 18.69
N LYS A 30 -7.25 -9.45 18.95
CA LYS A 30 -6.40 -9.13 20.09
C LYS A 30 -5.38 -8.06 19.75
N GLU A 31 -5.19 -7.15 20.71
CA GLU A 31 -4.10 -6.18 20.65
C GLU A 31 -2.74 -6.90 20.74
N PHE A 32 -1.82 -6.60 19.83
CA PHE A 32 -0.50 -7.23 19.84
C PHE A 32 0.66 -6.23 19.90
N ALA A 33 0.43 -4.98 19.52
CA ALA A 33 1.46 -3.94 19.58
C ALA A 33 0.90 -2.59 20.04
N GLU A 34 1.75 -1.82 20.72
CA GLU A 34 1.54 -0.41 21.05
C GLU A 34 2.44 0.44 20.17
N VAL A 35 1.88 1.49 19.58
CA VAL A 35 2.55 2.30 18.55
C VAL A 35 2.50 3.77 18.97
N SER A 36 3.64 4.44 18.94
CA SER A 36 3.75 5.86 19.23
C SER A 36 3.10 6.68 18.11
N ALA A 37 2.13 7.52 18.44
CA ALA A 37 1.41 8.36 17.48
C ALA A 37 2.15 9.66 17.22
N ALA A 38 2.58 9.90 15.98
CA ALA A 38 3.11 11.19 15.58
C ALA A 38 1.99 12.23 15.50
N GLU A 39 2.27 13.40 16.05
CA GLU A 39 1.43 14.57 15.98
C GLU A 39 2.18 15.70 15.25
N GLU A 40 1.69 16.90 15.31
CA GLU A 40 2.27 18.07 14.62
C GLU A 40 3.78 18.23 14.91
N TYR A 41 4.21 18.02 16.15
CA TYR A 41 5.62 18.16 16.54
C TYR A 41 6.51 17.16 15.80
N GLU A 42 6.16 15.89 15.79
CA GLU A 42 6.93 14.82 15.13
C GLU A 42 6.90 14.99 13.61
N VAL A 43 5.79 15.46 13.04
CA VAL A 43 5.70 15.77 11.61
C VAL A 43 6.66 16.89 11.24
N ASN A 44 6.66 18.00 11.99
CA ASN A 44 7.57 19.12 11.74
C ASN A 44 9.03 18.68 11.88
N LEU A 45 9.35 17.91 12.92
CA LEU A 45 10.69 17.36 13.11
C LEU A 45 11.14 16.46 11.92
N ALA A 46 10.25 15.62 11.42
CA ALA A 46 10.53 14.74 10.27
C ALA A 46 10.73 15.55 8.98
N VAL A 47 9.91 16.57 8.75
CA VAL A 47 10.01 17.43 7.56
C VAL A 47 11.27 18.30 7.60
N GLU A 48 11.56 18.93 8.72
CA GLU A 48 12.80 19.71 8.91
C GLU A 48 14.04 18.84 8.72
N SER A 49 14.03 17.63 9.30
CA SER A 49 15.10 16.66 9.13
C SER A 49 15.31 16.24 7.67
N ALA A 50 14.21 15.99 6.94
CA ALA A 50 14.26 15.65 5.52
C ALA A 50 14.77 16.81 4.66
N ASN A 51 14.33 18.03 4.95
CA ASN A 51 14.78 19.23 4.26
C ASN A 51 16.28 19.51 4.51
N ASN A 52 16.73 19.37 5.75
CA ASN A 52 18.14 19.53 6.10
C ASN A 52 19.02 18.46 5.42
N ALA A 53 18.57 17.23 5.35
CA ALA A 53 19.29 16.17 4.63
C ALA A 53 19.34 16.45 3.13
N PHE A 54 18.25 16.91 2.53
CA PHE A 54 18.15 17.23 1.11
C PHE A 54 19.15 18.31 0.69
N HIS A 55 19.29 19.38 1.45
CA HIS A 55 20.23 20.46 1.20
C HIS A 55 21.66 20.20 1.77
N GLY A 56 21.80 19.18 2.61
CA GLY A 56 23.02 18.84 3.32
C GLY A 56 23.86 17.73 2.66
N GLU A 57 24.10 16.67 3.43
CA GLU A 57 24.97 15.56 3.02
C GLU A 57 24.40 14.79 1.82
N TRP A 58 23.08 14.54 1.80
CA TRP A 58 22.42 13.77 0.74
C TRP A 58 22.57 14.39 -0.65
N SER A 59 22.57 15.72 -0.75
CA SER A 59 22.75 16.42 -2.03
C SER A 59 24.13 16.19 -2.67
N LYS A 60 25.11 15.76 -1.87
CA LYS A 60 26.49 15.53 -2.30
C LYS A 60 26.75 14.07 -2.64
N ILE A 61 25.79 13.18 -2.33
CA ILE A 61 25.90 11.74 -2.60
C ILE A 61 25.78 11.49 -4.10
N LEU A 62 26.79 10.86 -4.67
CA LEU A 62 26.85 10.54 -6.09
C LEU A 62 25.88 9.40 -6.47
N PRO A 63 25.43 9.33 -7.73
CA PRO A 63 24.49 8.29 -8.17
C PRO A 63 24.91 6.86 -7.76
N TYR A 64 26.16 6.48 -7.96
CA TYR A 64 26.61 5.14 -7.62
C TYR A 64 26.54 4.84 -6.10
N GLN A 65 26.73 5.85 -5.25
CA GLN A 65 26.59 5.70 -3.79
C GLN A 65 25.13 5.50 -3.41
N ARG A 66 24.19 6.21 -4.05
CA ARG A 66 22.75 5.95 -3.87
C ARG A 66 22.37 4.52 -4.29
N ALA A 67 22.98 4.01 -5.38
CA ALA A 67 22.81 2.62 -5.79
C ALA A 67 23.27 1.61 -4.72
N HIS A 68 24.35 1.89 -3.99
CA HIS A 68 24.80 1.04 -2.89
C HIS A 68 23.77 0.98 -1.76
N TYR A 69 23.20 2.10 -1.34
CA TYR A 69 22.13 2.12 -0.34
C TYR A 69 20.90 1.33 -0.79
N LEU A 70 20.47 1.51 -2.05
CA LEU A 70 19.33 0.78 -2.59
C LEU A 70 19.59 -0.74 -2.60
N ARG A 71 20.78 -1.20 -3.03
CA ARG A 71 21.11 -2.62 -2.98
C ARG A 71 21.14 -3.15 -1.55
N ALA A 72 21.74 -2.41 -0.62
CA ALA A 72 21.78 -2.80 0.78
C ALA A 72 20.37 -2.93 1.41
N ILE A 73 19.43 -2.05 1.03
CA ILE A 73 18.03 -2.19 1.44
C ILE A 73 17.44 -3.48 0.86
N GLY A 74 17.64 -3.76 -0.43
CA GLY A 74 17.18 -4.99 -1.08
C GLY A 74 17.71 -6.25 -0.41
N ASP A 75 19.02 -6.29 -0.09
CA ASP A 75 19.65 -7.40 0.59
C ASP A 75 19.05 -7.65 1.98
N GLN A 76 18.84 -6.58 2.77
CA GLN A 76 18.23 -6.69 4.08
C GLN A 76 16.74 -7.12 4.02
N LEU A 77 16.01 -6.74 2.98
CA LEU A 77 14.62 -7.17 2.77
C LEU A 77 14.56 -8.68 2.51
N LYS A 78 15.45 -9.23 1.68
CA LYS A 78 15.54 -10.69 1.47
C LYS A 78 15.89 -11.43 2.76
N ASP A 79 16.87 -10.93 3.51
CA ASP A 79 17.28 -11.51 4.79
C ASP A 79 16.15 -11.51 5.84
N LYS A 80 15.28 -10.51 5.83
CA LYS A 80 14.19 -10.33 6.79
C LYS A 80 12.80 -10.67 6.27
N ALA A 81 12.68 -11.31 5.11
CA ALA A 81 11.39 -11.56 4.46
C ALA A 81 10.42 -12.38 5.33
N GLU A 82 10.90 -13.36 6.11
CA GLU A 82 10.08 -14.14 7.03
C GLU A 82 9.52 -13.30 8.18
N LEU A 83 10.35 -12.48 8.79
CA LEU A 83 9.95 -11.59 9.88
C LEU A 83 8.93 -10.56 9.40
N LEU A 84 9.24 -9.87 8.30
CA LEU A 84 8.37 -8.84 7.72
C LEU A 84 7.05 -9.43 7.25
N GLY A 85 7.08 -10.61 6.61
CA GLY A 85 5.88 -11.33 6.20
C GLY A 85 5.00 -11.71 7.39
N THR A 86 5.58 -12.22 8.47
CA THR A 86 4.86 -12.56 9.70
C THR A 86 4.20 -11.34 10.33
N ILE A 87 4.92 -10.22 10.42
CA ILE A 87 4.41 -8.97 11.01
C ILE A 87 3.28 -8.39 10.13
N GLU A 88 3.45 -8.39 8.80
CA GLU A 88 2.41 -7.91 7.90
C GLU A 88 1.16 -8.78 7.96
N THR A 89 1.30 -10.12 8.01
CA THR A 89 0.18 -11.04 8.19
C THR A 89 -0.60 -10.75 9.47
N LYS A 90 0.09 -10.63 10.60
CA LYS A 90 -0.55 -10.31 11.90
C LYS A 90 -1.26 -8.95 11.91
N ASN A 91 -0.79 -8.00 11.13
CA ASN A 91 -1.37 -6.65 11.13
C ASN A 91 -2.48 -6.47 10.08
N THR A 92 -2.56 -7.35 9.07
CA THR A 92 -3.50 -7.18 7.95
C THR A 92 -4.47 -8.34 7.75
N GLY A 93 -4.17 -9.51 8.30
CA GLY A 93 -4.91 -10.74 8.02
C GLY A 93 -4.61 -11.39 6.67
N LYS A 94 -3.69 -10.85 5.87
CA LYS A 94 -3.24 -11.48 4.62
C LYS A 94 -2.51 -12.78 4.89
N LEU A 95 -2.55 -13.70 3.94
CA LEU A 95 -1.88 -15.00 4.09
C LEU A 95 -0.36 -14.82 4.19
N TYR A 96 0.25 -15.54 5.13
CA TYR A 96 1.70 -15.50 5.33
C TYR A 96 2.49 -15.87 4.07
N LYS A 97 2.01 -16.83 3.29
CA LYS A 97 2.65 -17.19 2.01
C LYS A 97 2.71 -16.01 1.02
N GLU A 98 1.66 -15.16 1.01
CA GLU A 98 1.62 -13.95 0.15
C GLU A 98 2.53 -12.85 0.68
N THR A 99 2.47 -12.56 1.99
CA THR A 99 3.26 -11.49 2.60
C THR A 99 4.76 -11.79 2.63
N LYS A 100 5.14 -13.05 2.91
CA LYS A 100 6.54 -13.51 2.83
C LYS A 100 7.07 -13.43 1.39
N PHE A 101 6.29 -13.94 0.42
CA PHE A 101 6.65 -13.82 -0.99
C PHE A 101 6.83 -12.36 -1.40
N GLN A 102 5.87 -11.50 -1.05
CA GLN A 102 5.92 -10.08 -1.35
C GLN A 102 7.13 -9.40 -0.69
N ALA A 103 7.41 -9.67 0.59
CA ALA A 103 8.57 -9.12 1.30
C ALA A 103 9.91 -9.50 0.63
N ASN A 104 10.02 -10.70 0.08
CA ASN A 104 11.19 -11.12 -0.69
C ASN A 104 11.24 -10.46 -2.09
N TYR A 105 10.09 -10.40 -2.78
CA TYR A 105 9.99 -9.89 -4.15
C TYR A 105 10.27 -8.38 -4.25
N ILE A 106 9.86 -7.59 -3.25
CA ILE A 106 10.07 -6.13 -3.27
C ILE A 106 11.55 -5.72 -3.29
N ALA A 107 12.47 -6.59 -2.91
CA ALA A 107 13.91 -6.35 -3.05
C ALA A 107 14.30 -6.06 -4.51
N GLU A 108 13.61 -6.68 -5.48
CA GLU A 108 13.85 -6.48 -6.90
C GLU A 108 13.55 -5.04 -7.35
N TYR A 109 12.60 -4.35 -6.72
CA TYR A 109 12.37 -2.92 -6.96
C TYR A 109 13.59 -2.07 -6.58
N TYR A 110 14.21 -2.36 -5.44
CA TYR A 110 15.40 -1.63 -5.02
C TYR A 110 16.59 -1.92 -5.92
N TYR A 111 16.78 -3.16 -6.36
CA TYR A 111 17.83 -3.50 -7.33
C TYR A 111 17.59 -2.86 -8.69
N TYR A 112 16.35 -2.86 -9.17
CA TYR A 112 15.98 -2.22 -10.43
C TYR A 112 16.31 -0.72 -10.40
N TYR A 113 15.85 -0.01 -9.38
CA TYR A 113 16.15 1.43 -9.24
C TYR A 113 17.62 1.70 -8.94
N ALA A 114 18.33 0.81 -8.25
CA ALA A 114 19.79 0.89 -8.11
C ALA A 114 20.51 0.82 -9.45
N GLY A 115 19.96 0.06 -10.41
CA GLY A 115 20.48 0.00 -11.78
C GLY A 115 20.14 1.23 -12.64
N LEU A 116 19.17 2.05 -12.22
CA LEU A 116 18.71 3.21 -12.98
C LEU A 116 19.28 4.56 -12.51
N VAL A 117 19.95 4.62 -11.37
CA VAL A 117 20.37 5.90 -10.75
C VAL A 117 21.22 6.80 -11.66
N ASP A 118 21.98 6.21 -12.57
CA ASP A 118 22.89 6.88 -13.51
C ASP A 118 22.42 6.78 -14.97
N LYS A 119 21.17 6.37 -15.20
CA LYS A 119 20.56 6.21 -16.53
C LYS A 119 19.51 7.26 -16.85
N VAL A 120 19.32 8.25 -15.97
CA VAL A 120 18.33 9.31 -16.18
C VAL A 120 18.92 10.43 -16.99
N GLU A 121 18.53 10.51 -18.25
CA GLU A 121 19.05 11.43 -19.22
C GLU A 121 18.20 12.70 -19.32
N GLY A 122 18.82 13.79 -19.84
CA GLY A 122 18.16 14.98 -20.33
C GLY A 122 18.08 14.96 -21.87
N SER A 123 17.63 16.04 -22.44
CA SER A 123 17.50 16.23 -23.89
C SER A 123 18.22 17.47 -24.35
N THR A 124 18.84 17.42 -25.53
CA THR A 124 19.26 18.62 -26.25
C THR A 124 18.13 19.05 -27.18
N LEU A 125 17.76 20.33 -27.13
CA LEU A 125 16.61 20.85 -27.85
C LEU A 125 17.11 21.78 -29.01
N PRO A 126 16.59 21.62 -30.26
CA PRO A 126 16.85 22.57 -31.33
C PRO A 126 16.12 23.86 -31.05
N ILE A 127 16.79 24.98 -31.34
CA ILE A 127 16.21 26.33 -31.29
C ILE A 127 16.68 27.15 -32.48
N ASP A 128 15.88 28.14 -32.87
CA ASP A 128 16.17 29.03 -33.99
C ASP A 128 17.12 30.18 -33.62
N LYS A 129 18.24 29.86 -32.96
CA LYS A 129 19.29 30.82 -32.57
C LYS A 129 20.65 30.17 -32.66
N GLU A 130 21.51 30.68 -33.53
CA GLU A 130 22.82 30.07 -33.82
C GLU A 130 23.78 30.07 -32.62
N ASP A 131 23.69 31.08 -31.74
CA ASP A 131 24.60 31.27 -30.60
C ASP A 131 24.10 30.59 -29.30
N MET A 132 23.02 29.80 -29.36
CA MET A 132 22.43 29.19 -28.16
C MET A 132 22.44 27.69 -28.23
N HIS A 133 22.81 27.06 -27.09
CA HIS A 133 22.67 25.66 -26.86
C HIS A 133 21.68 25.43 -25.73
N VAL A 134 20.59 24.65 -26.00
CA VAL A 134 19.54 24.39 -25.02
C VAL A 134 19.52 22.91 -24.69
N PHE A 135 19.61 22.58 -23.40
CA PHE A 135 19.49 21.24 -22.89
C PHE A 135 18.69 21.20 -21.59
N THR A 136 18.11 20.03 -21.29
CA THR A 136 17.42 19.77 -20.03
C THR A 136 18.25 18.84 -19.16
N THR A 137 18.16 19.03 -17.84
CA THR A 137 18.67 18.07 -16.85
C THR A 137 17.56 17.67 -15.90
N ARG A 138 17.58 16.42 -15.46
CA ARG A 138 16.67 15.92 -14.41
C ARG A 138 17.29 16.18 -13.05
N VAL A 139 16.54 16.86 -12.19
CA VAL A 139 16.97 17.18 -10.82
C VAL A 139 15.99 16.59 -9.80
N PRO A 140 16.43 16.31 -8.56
CA PRO A 140 15.51 15.90 -7.51
C PRO A 140 14.41 16.94 -7.28
N ILE A 141 13.21 16.47 -6.92
CA ILE A 141 12.06 17.36 -6.62
C ILE A 141 12.24 18.03 -5.25
N GLY A 142 12.85 17.31 -4.28
CA GLY A 142 13.01 17.79 -2.91
C GLY A 142 12.49 16.79 -1.88
N VAL A 143 11.71 17.29 -0.92
CA VAL A 143 11.11 16.50 0.14
C VAL A 143 9.81 15.87 -0.32
N VAL A 144 9.72 14.53 -0.23
CA VAL A 144 8.55 13.75 -0.65
C VAL A 144 7.80 13.22 0.57
N ALA A 145 6.50 13.46 0.66
CA ALA A 145 5.61 12.78 1.58
C ALA A 145 4.97 11.57 0.90
N ALA A 146 5.29 10.36 1.38
CA ALA A 146 4.70 9.10 0.91
C ALA A 146 3.68 8.60 1.91
N ILE A 147 2.39 8.65 1.56
CA ILE A 147 1.29 8.20 2.43
C ILE A 147 0.87 6.82 1.97
N ILE A 148 1.05 5.84 2.87
CA ILE A 148 0.93 4.41 2.58
C ILE A 148 -0.33 3.85 3.24
N PRO A 149 -1.18 3.12 2.49
CA PRO A 149 -2.37 2.48 3.04
C PRO A 149 -2.02 1.21 3.82
N TRP A 150 -3.03 0.57 4.38
CA TRP A 150 -2.89 -0.60 5.25
C TRP A 150 -2.77 -1.94 4.52
N ASN A 151 -3.17 -2.04 3.25
CA ASN A 151 -3.35 -3.34 2.57
C ASN A 151 -2.07 -3.98 2.01
N SER A 152 -1.03 -3.22 1.71
CA SER A 152 0.26 -3.71 1.18
C SER A 152 1.39 -2.74 1.50
N GLN A 153 1.66 -2.54 2.77
CA GLN A 153 2.53 -1.47 3.26
C GLN A 153 3.94 -1.55 2.69
N MET A 154 4.54 -2.74 2.74
CA MET A 154 5.92 -2.95 2.28
C MET A 154 6.05 -2.73 0.77
N PHE A 155 5.11 -3.29 -0.02
CA PHE A 155 5.12 -3.13 -1.47
C PHE A 155 4.90 -1.67 -1.89
N LEU A 156 3.88 -1.03 -1.35
CA LEU A 156 3.54 0.36 -1.69
C LEU A 156 4.58 1.37 -1.19
N THR A 157 5.34 1.00 -0.17
CA THR A 157 6.53 1.75 0.23
C THR A 157 7.65 1.58 -0.78
N ALA A 158 7.95 0.37 -1.23
CA ALA A 158 9.04 0.12 -2.18
C ALA A 158 8.85 0.90 -3.50
N VAL A 159 7.63 0.90 -4.05
CA VAL A 159 7.32 1.63 -5.30
C VAL A 159 7.41 3.15 -5.19
N LYS A 160 7.47 3.71 -3.98
CA LYS A 160 7.65 5.14 -3.72
C LYS A 160 9.07 5.47 -3.24
N LEU A 161 9.58 4.69 -2.31
CA LEU A 161 10.89 4.92 -1.67
C LEU A 161 12.05 4.67 -2.64
N ALA A 162 12.04 3.57 -3.38
CA ALA A 162 13.14 3.22 -4.25
C ALA A 162 13.39 4.28 -5.35
N PRO A 163 12.38 4.74 -6.12
CA PRO A 163 12.58 5.82 -7.09
C PRO A 163 12.92 7.17 -6.43
N ALA A 164 12.35 7.48 -5.25
CA ALA A 164 12.67 8.73 -4.55
C ALA A 164 14.16 8.80 -4.19
N LEU A 165 14.70 7.73 -3.58
CA LEU A 165 16.12 7.66 -3.22
C LEU A 165 17.03 7.61 -4.46
N ALA A 166 16.64 6.85 -5.48
CA ALA A 166 17.42 6.75 -6.72
C ALA A 166 17.65 8.14 -7.34
N MET A 167 16.61 8.98 -7.31
CA MET A 167 16.64 10.34 -7.89
C MET A 167 17.16 11.40 -6.92
N GLY A 168 17.65 11.03 -5.73
CA GLY A 168 18.24 11.96 -4.78
C GLY A 168 17.25 12.77 -3.95
N ASN A 169 15.98 12.38 -3.91
CA ASN A 169 14.98 12.98 -3.01
C ASN A 169 15.15 12.49 -1.57
N THR A 170 14.65 13.25 -0.62
CA THR A 170 14.41 12.79 0.76
C THR A 170 12.92 12.46 0.92
N ILE A 171 12.59 11.60 1.89
CA ILE A 171 11.23 11.09 1.99
C ILE A 171 10.76 10.93 3.43
N ILE A 172 9.50 11.31 3.67
CA ILE A 172 8.76 10.99 4.88
C ILE A 172 7.68 9.97 4.50
N ILE A 173 7.77 8.78 5.08
CA ILE A 173 6.78 7.71 4.92
C ILE A 173 5.79 7.79 6.07
N LYS A 174 4.53 8.10 5.77
CA LYS A 174 3.44 8.03 6.74
C LYS A 174 2.77 6.67 6.61
N ALA A 175 3.01 5.77 7.57
CA ALA A 175 2.33 4.49 7.67
C ALA A 175 0.86 4.69 8.09
N SER A 176 -0.03 3.83 7.58
CA SER A 176 -1.43 3.82 8.06
C SER A 176 -1.49 3.41 9.54
N GLU A 177 -2.32 4.08 10.30
CA GLU A 177 -2.61 3.74 11.71
C GLU A 177 -3.29 2.38 11.85
N VAL A 178 -3.92 1.89 10.79
CA VAL A 178 -4.57 0.56 10.78
C VAL A 178 -3.53 -0.56 10.85
N ALA A 179 -2.42 -0.43 10.09
CA ALA A 179 -1.41 -1.49 10.02
C ALA A 179 0.01 -0.90 9.92
N PRO A 180 0.51 -0.21 10.96
CA PRO A 180 1.79 0.50 10.91
C PRO A 180 3.01 -0.38 11.12
N THR A 181 2.86 -1.54 11.78
CA THR A 181 3.98 -2.29 12.34
C THR A 181 4.97 -2.83 11.29
N PRO A 182 4.58 -3.23 10.06
CA PRO A 182 5.55 -3.64 9.05
C PRO A 182 6.53 -2.52 8.66
N LEU A 183 6.04 -1.28 8.54
CA LEU A 183 6.89 -0.14 8.18
C LEU A 183 7.77 0.32 9.34
N LEU A 184 7.28 0.23 10.57
CA LEU A 184 8.08 0.53 11.75
C LEU A 184 9.14 -0.55 12.02
N GLU A 185 8.90 -1.81 11.64
CA GLU A 185 9.95 -2.83 11.62
C GLU A 185 10.95 -2.59 10.47
N PHE A 186 10.47 -2.19 9.30
CA PHE A 186 11.33 -1.79 8.17
C PHE A 186 12.24 -0.62 8.52
N ALA A 187 11.83 0.28 9.42
CA ALA A 187 12.69 1.36 9.91
C ALA A 187 14.01 0.84 10.51
N LYS A 188 14.00 -0.36 11.11
CA LYS A 188 15.24 -0.99 11.61
C LYS A 188 16.19 -1.40 10.48
N ILE A 189 15.65 -1.75 9.32
CA ILE A 189 16.43 -2.03 8.11
C ILE A 189 17.07 -0.73 7.62
N ILE A 190 16.31 0.34 7.50
CA ILE A 190 16.81 1.67 7.10
C ILE A 190 17.93 2.14 8.04
N HIS A 191 17.72 1.99 9.35
CA HIS A 191 18.73 2.32 10.36
C HIS A 191 20.01 1.49 10.19
N LYS A 192 19.88 0.17 9.97
CA LYS A 192 21.01 -0.75 9.78
C LYS A 192 21.81 -0.47 8.50
N VAL A 193 21.13 -0.07 7.43
CA VAL A 193 21.75 0.29 6.15
C VAL A 193 22.59 1.57 6.27
N GLY A 194 22.28 2.43 7.24
CA GLY A 194 23.11 3.61 7.54
C GLY A 194 22.99 4.74 6.53
N LEU A 195 21.77 4.98 5.98
CA LEU A 195 21.53 6.19 5.21
C LEU A 195 21.83 7.44 6.03
N PRO A 196 22.27 8.54 5.42
CA PRO A 196 22.45 9.80 6.14
C PRO A 196 21.17 10.18 6.89
N LYS A 197 21.34 10.75 8.09
CA LYS A 197 20.21 11.13 8.96
C LYS A 197 19.25 12.05 8.21
N GLY A 198 17.95 11.82 8.38
CA GLY A 198 16.89 12.61 7.74
C GLY A 198 16.52 12.22 6.31
N VAL A 199 17.33 11.44 5.59
CA VAL A 199 17.02 11.03 4.20
C VAL A 199 15.72 10.22 4.14
N VAL A 200 15.51 9.32 5.09
CA VAL A 200 14.25 8.56 5.26
C VAL A 200 13.74 8.76 6.66
N ASN A 201 12.49 9.19 6.77
CA ASN A 201 11.76 9.27 8.03
C ASN A 201 10.50 8.41 7.91
N ILE A 202 10.13 7.68 8.96
CA ILE A 202 8.94 6.80 8.98
C ILE A 202 8.13 7.17 10.21
N ILE A 203 6.92 7.68 9.97
CA ILE A 203 6.00 8.12 11.01
C ILE A 203 4.63 7.45 10.85
N THR A 204 3.88 7.39 11.93
CA THR A 204 2.48 6.97 11.92
C THR A 204 1.69 7.80 12.92
N GLY A 205 0.42 8.04 12.64
CA GLY A 205 -0.47 8.86 13.43
C GLY A 205 -1.80 9.05 12.72
N TYR A 206 -2.73 9.71 13.40
CA TYR A 206 -4.09 9.92 12.88
C TYR A 206 -4.15 10.99 11.79
N ALA A 207 -5.25 10.95 11.02
CA ALA A 207 -5.44 11.84 9.88
C ALA A 207 -5.41 13.33 10.27
N ASP A 208 -6.11 13.70 11.33
CA ASP A 208 -6.32 15.10 11.71
C ASP A 208 -5.06 15.77 12.30
N THR A 209 -4.23 15.02 12.99
CA THR A 209 -3.03 15.55 13.66
C THR A 209 -1.74 15.32 12.87
N CYS A 210 -1.60 14.14 12.27
CA CYS A 210 -0.39 13.76 11.53
C CYS A 210 -0.50 14.03 10.03
N SER A 211 -1.52 13.44 9.36
CA SER A 211 -1.58 13.51 7.90
C SER A 211 -1.95 14.90 7.41
N LYS A 212 -2.82 15.63 8.10
CA LYS A 212 -3.19 17.00 7.74
C LYS A 212 -1.96 17.91 7.79
N THR A 213 -1.22 17.90 8.89
CA THR A 213 0.01 18.69 9.04
C THR A 213 1.03 18.35 7.96
N LEU A 214 1.24 17.04 7.68
CA LEU A 214 2.19 16.60 6.66
C LEU A 214 1.80 17.09 5.25
N THR A 215 0.51 17.01 4.90
CA THR A 215 0.04 17.33 3.54
C THR A 215 -0.10 18.82 3.25
N SER A 216 -0.18 19.67 4.28
CA SER A 216 -0.18 21.13 4.15
C SER A 216 1.16 21.78 4.46
N HIS A 217 2.18 21.00 4.83
CA HIS A 217 3.47 21.55 5.27
C HIS A 217 4.22 22.26 4.13
N PRO A 218 4.70 23.51 4.31
CA PRO A 218 5.27 24.32 3.25
C PRO A 218 6.55 23.75 2.62
N MET A 219 7.30 22.91 3.33
CA MET A 219 8.52 22.28 2.80
C MET A 219 8.28 20.96 2.09
N ILE A 220 7.03 20.51 1.93
CA ILE A 220 6.73 19.31 1.13
C ILE A 220 6.59 19.71 -0.34
N ASN A 221 7.44 19.13 -1.19
CA ASN A 221 7.46 19.40 -2.62
C ASN A 221 6.57 18.45 -3.41
N LYS A 222 6.41 17.21 -2.92
CA LYS A 222 5.57 16.18 -3.56
C LYS A 222 4.88 15.31 -2.53
N ILE A 223 3.61 15.01 -2.80
CA ILE A 223 2.84 14.01 -2.05
C ILE A 223 2.55 12.82 -2.96
N ALA A 224 3.02 11.65 -2.59
CA ALA A 224 2.73 10.37 -3.25
C ALA A 224 1.76 9.58 -2.36
N PHE A 225 0.49 9.64 -2.67
CA PHE A 225 -0.59 9.01 -1.91
C PHE A 225 -1.09 7.74 -2.58
N THR A 226 -1.32 6.70 -1.78
CA THR A 226 -2.14 5.54 -2.16
C THR A 226 -3.21 5.32 -1.09
N GLY A 227 -4.48 5.21 -1.50
CA GLY A 227 -5.59 5.02 -0.56
C GLY A 227 -6.97 5.30 -1.14
N GLY A 228 -7.92 5.64 -0.28
CA GLY A 228 -9.29 5.90 -0.69
C GLY A 228 -9.50 7.29 -1.31
N VAL A 229 -10.50 7.40 -2.20
CA VAL A 229 -10.88 8.65 -2.89
C VAL A 229 -11.25 9.76 -1.90
N HIS A 230 -11.94 9.42 -0.82
CA HIS A 230 -12.33 10.39 0.20
C HIS A 230 -11.09 11.09 0.81
N THR A 231 -10.09 10.31 1.21
CA THR A 231 -8.82 10.84 1.75
C THR A 231 -8.05 11.64 0.69
N ALA A 232 -8.05 11.19 -0.56
CA ALA A 232 -7.42 11.92 -1.66
C ALA A 232 -7.98 13.34 -1.83
N LYS A 233 -9.31 13.50 -1.72
CA LYS A 233 -9.97 14.83 -1.78
C LYS A 233 -9.48 15.76 -0.66
N HIS A 234 -9.27 15.24 0.55
CA HIS A 234 -8.69 16.02 1.66
C HIS A 234 -7.23 16.39 1.38
N ILE A 235 -6.44 15.47 0.84
CA ILE A 235 -5.04 15.74 0.48
C ILE A 235 -4.96 16.84 -0.58
N VAL A 236 -5.79 16.78 -1.62
CA VAL A 236 -5.86 17.84 -2.65
C VAL A 236 -6.19 19.20 -2.04
N LYS A 237 -7.15 19.26 -1.10
CA LYS A 237 -7.50 20.51 -0.41
C LYS A 237 -6.33 21.03 0.44
N ASN A 238 -5.68 20.16 1.21
CA ASN A 238 -4.59 20.54 2.09
C ASN A 238 -3.36 21.01 1.29
N SER A 239 -3.06 20.34 0.16
CA SER A 239 -1.92 20.68 -0.69
C SER A 239 -2.09 21.99 -1.51
N ALA A 240 -3.27 22.60 -1.48
CA ALA A 240 -3.46 23.93 -2.06
C ALA A 240 -2.62 25.00 -1.33
N GLU A 241 -2.35 24.82 -0.04
CA GLU A 241 -1.56 25.75 0.78
C GLU A 241 -0.08 25.77 0.38
N ASN A 242 0.48 24.62 -0.06
CA ASN A 242 1.91 24.49 -0.37
C ASN A 242 2.20 24.20 -1.85
N LEU A 243 1.16 24.06 -2.69
CA LEU A 243 1.28 23.76 -4.13
C LEU A 243 2.12 22.51 -4.43
N SER A 244 2.12 21.53 -3.53
CA SER A 244 2.85 20.27 -3.71
C SER A 244 2.38 19.52 -4.96
N GLN A 245 3.31 18.90 -5.68
CA GLN A 245 2.95 17.97 -6.74
C GLN A 245 2.27 16.74 -6.17
N LEU A 246 1.18 16.29 -6.79
CA LEU A 246 0.43 15.12 -6.35
C LEU A 246 0.59 13.94 -7.30
N SER A 247 0.82 12.74 -6.71
CA SER A 247 0.59 11.46 -7.37
C SER A 247 -0.43 10.69 -6.54
N LEU A 248 -1.59 10.40 -7.13
CA LEU A 248 -2.72 9.79 -6.43
C LEU A 248 -2.99 8.42 -7.04
N GLU A 249 -2.74 7.37 -6.26
CA GLU A 249 -3.08 5.98 -6.57
C GLU A 249 -4.29 5.58 -5.75
N LEU A 250 -5.41 5.33 -6.41
CA LEU A 250 -6.70 5.18 -5.76
C LEU A 250 -7.31 3.80 -6.00
N GLY A 251 -8.38 3.50 -5.27
CA GLY A 251 -9.12 2.27 -5.45
C GLY A 251 -9.83 2.22 -6.81
N GLY A 252 -10.22 1.03 -7.22
CA GLY A 252 -10.91 0.78 -8.48
C GLY A 252 -11.93 -0.34 -8.37
N LYS A 253 -12.61 -0.57 -9.48
CA LYS A 253 -13.49 -1.71 -9.73
C LYS A 253 -13.08 -2.34 -11.06
N SER A 254 -11.94 -3.03 -11.06
CA SER A 254 -11.31 -3.54 -12.28
C SER A 254 -12.19 -4.60 -12.96
N PRO A 255 -12.39 -4.52 -14.28
CA PRO A 255 -13.10 -5.54 -15.03
C PRO A 255 -12.19 -6.74 -15.33
N VAL A 256 -12.77 -7.94 -15.31
CA VAL A 256 -12.24 -9.16 -15.91
C VAL A 256 -13.19 -9.56 -17.02
N VAL A 257 -12.69 -9.67 -18.25
CA VAL A 257 -13.51 -9.99 -19.43
C VAL A 257 -13.05 -11.33 -19.98
N VAL A 258 -13.98 -12.25 -20.19
CA VAL A 258 -13.72 -13.60 -20.67
C VAL A 258 -14.58 -13.90 -21.90
N PHE A 259 -13.93 -14.23 -23.02
CA PHE A 259 -14.57 -14.70 -24.24
C PHE A 259 -14.56 -16.22 -24.32
N ASN A 260 -15.39 -16.78 -25.21
CA ASN A 260 -15.59 -18.22 -25.32
C ASN A 260 -14.38 -19.00 -25.85
N ASP A 261 -13.41 -18.33 -26.45
CA ASP A 261 -12.14 -18.93 -26.92
C ASP A 261 -11.06 -19.00 -25.82
N ALA A 262 -11.35 -18.49 -24.60
CA ALA A 262 -10.42 -18.56 -23.47
C ALA A 262 -10.24 -20.02 -22.98
N ARG A 263 -9.02 -20.35 -22.57
CA ARG A 263 -8.76 -21.64 -21.89
C ARG A 263 -9.42 -21.61 -20.51
N LYS A 264 -10.50 -22.39 -20.32
CA LYS A 264 -11.38 -22.36 -19.14
C LYS A 264 -10.61 -22.41 -17.83
N ASP A 265 -9.73 -23.41 -17.63
CA ASP A 265 -8.99 -23.54 -16.36
C ASP A 265 -8.10 -22.33 -16.06
N ASN A 266 -7.42 -21.78 -17.07
CA ASN A 266 -6.59 -20.60 -16.89
C ASN A 266 -7.45 -19.37 -16.55
N ALA A 267 -8.57 -19.19 -17.22
CA ALA A 267 -9.50 -18.09 -16.98
C ALA A 267 -10.10 -18.17 -15.57
N ILE A 268 -10.59 -19.33 -15.15
CA ILE A 268 -11.12 -19.56 -13.79
C ILE A 268 -10.05 -19.28 -12.73
N ASN A 269 -8.84 -19.82 -12.89
CA ASN A 269 -7.74 -19.55 -11.97
C ASN A 269 -7.39 -18.05 -11.91
N GLY A 270 -7.37 -17.39 -13.07
CA GLY A 270 -7.13 -15.93 -13.16
C GLY A 270 -8.23 -15.12 -12.45
N ILE A 271 -9.50 -15.47 -12.64
CA ILE A 271 -10.64 -14.84 -11.98
C ILE A 271 -10.51 -15.00 -10.46
N MET A 272 -10.34 -16.23 -9.96
CA MET A 272 -10.20 -16.52 -8.54
C MET A 272 -9.02 -15.76 -7.90
N ALA A 273 -7.86 -15.79 -8.54
CA ALA A 273 -6.67 -15.09 -8.06
C ALA A 273 -6.84 -13.57 -8.07
N SER A 274 -7.50 -13.01 -9.10
CA SER A 274 -7.67 -11.58 -9.25
C SER A 274 -8.55 -10.94 -8.19
N ILE A 275 -9.53 -11.69 -7.65
CA ILE A 275 -10.46 -11.17 -6.63
C ILE A 275 -10.13 -11.66 -5.22
N PHE A 276 -9.82 -12.94 -5.03
CA PHE A 276 -9.61 -13.49 -3.68
C PHE A 276 -8.18 -13.40 -3.17
N GLY A 277 -7.21 -13.11 -4.05
CA GLY A 277 -5.84 -12.76 -3.64
C GLY A 277 -5.83 -11.56 -2.69
N ALA A 278 -4.96 -11.58 -1.69
CA ALA A 278 -4.89 -10.58 -0.61
C ALA A 278 -6.24 -10.33 0.11
N GLY A 279 -7.10 -11.35 0.17
CA GLY A 279 -8.43 -11.24 0.77
C GLY A 279 -9.38 -10.30 0.02
N GLY A 280 -9.18 -10.07 -1.28
CA GLY A 280 -9.95 -9.12 -2.09
C GLY A 280 -9.65 -7.64 -1.79
N GLN A 281 -8.73 -7.36 -0.87
CA GLN A 281 -8.44 -6.01 -0.37
C GLN A 281 -7.35 -5.32 -1.20
N SER A 282 -7.46 -5.42 -2.52
CA SER A 282 -6.51 -4.84 -3.49
C SER A 282 -7.17 -3.77 -4.35
N CYS A 283 -6.46 -2.68 -4.61
CA CYS A 283 -6.91 -1.63 -5.52
C CYS A 283 -7.12 -2.11 -6.96
N ILE A 284 -6.42 -3.17 -7.36
CA ILE A 284 -6.50 -3.78 -8.69
C ILE A 284 -7.38 -5.04 -8.74
N ALA A 285 -8.11 -5.37 -7.64
CA ALA A 285 -8.94 -6.56 -7.59
C ALA A 285 -9.95 -6.62 -8.75
N GLY A 286 -10.02 -7.78 -9.41
CA GLY A 286 -10.94 -8.06 -10.52
C GLY A 286 -12.38 -8.24 -10.03
N SER A 287 -12.97 -7.16 -9.54
CA SER A 287 -14.26 -7.19 -8.83
C SER A 287 -15.48 -7.23 -9.74
N ARG A 288 -15.31 -7.00 -11.04
CA ARG A 288 -16.38 -7.09 -12.04
C ARG A 288 -16.02 -8.12 -13.10
N LEU A 289 -16.77 -9.22 -13.13
CA LEU A 289 -16.58 -10.29 -14.09
C LEU A 289 -17.63 -10.16 -15.22
N TYR A 290 -17.15 -10.09 -16.45
CA TYR A 290 -17.95 -10.10 -17.68
C TYR A 290 -17.66 -11.39 -18.42
N LEU A 291 -18.68 -12.23 -18.54
CA LEU A 291 -18.63 -13.50 -19.29
C LEU A 291 -19.41 -13.35 -20.57
N GLN A 292 -18.90 -13.86 -21.69
CA GLN A 292 -19.67 -13.99 -22.90
C GLN A 292 -20.88 -14.90 -22.64
N GLU A 293 -22.00 -14.63 -23.27
CA GLU A 293 -23.31 -15.24 -22.92
C GLU A 293 -23.30 -16.78 -22.99
N ASP A 294 -22.69 -17.34 -24.03
CA ASP A 294 -22.64 -18.80 -24.28
C ASP A 294 -21.78 -19.60 -23.27
N ILE A 295 -20.91 -18.93 -22.49
CA ILE A 295 -20.10 -19.56 -21.45
C ILE A 295 -20.57 -19.21 -20.04
N TYR A 296 -21.59 -18.37 -19.88
CA TYR A 296 -21.97 -17.79 -18.59
C TYR A 296 -22.33 -18.84 -17.54
N ASP A 297 -23.26 -19.73 -17.84
CA ASP A 297 -23.77 -20.70 -16.87
C ASP A 297 -22.68 -21.70 -16.44
N ASP A 298 -21.91 -22.20 -17.40
CA ASP A 298 -20.81 -23.16 -17.15
C ASP A 298 -19.68 -22.56 -16.31
N TYR A 299 -19.33 -21.27 -16.54
CA TYR A 299 -18.34 -20.58 -15.72
C TYR A 299 -18.89 -20.22 -14.34
N LEU A 300 -20.15 -19.81 -14.24
CA LEU A 300 -20.77 -19.44 -12.95
C LEU A 300 -20.85 -20.65 -12.00
N GLU A 301 -21.22 -21.83 -12.52
CA GLU A 301 -21.26 -23.07 -11.73
C GLU A 301 -19.86 -23.46 -11.22
N GLU A 302 -18.86 -23.46 -12.10
CA GLU A 302 -17.49 -23.79 -11.73
C GLU A 302 -16.91 -22.79 -10.72
N LEU A 303 -17.13 -21.48 -10.92
CA LEU A 303 -16.71 -20.44 -10.00
C LEU A 303 -17.36 -20.60 -8.63
N LYS A 304 -18.67 -20.90 -8.60
CA LYS A 304 -19.39 -21.19 -7.35
C LYS A 304 -18.73 -22.33 -6.60
N ASN A 305 -18.55 -23.49 -7.26
CA ASN A 305 -17.98 -24.67 -6.65
C ASN A 305 -16.56 -24.42 -6.09
N ARG A 306 -15.72 -23.73 -6.85
CA ARG A 306 -14.34 -23.37 -6.40
C ARG A 306 -14.35 -22.34 -5.28
N THR A 307 -15.27 -21.39 -5.28
CA THR A 307 -15.41 -20.38 -4.23
C THR A 307 -15.84 -21.02 -2.91
N GLU A 308 -16.81 -21.94 -2.94
CA GLU A 308 -17.25 -22.69 -1.76
C GLU A 308 -16.18 -23.63 -1.20
N ALA A 309 -15.25 -24.08 -2.04
CA ALA A 309 -14.12 -24.92 -1.63
C ALA A 309 -12.94 -24.15 -1.00
N ILE A 310 -12.98 -22.81 -0.98
CA ILE A 310 -11.91 -21.97 -0.37
C ILE A 310 -11.83 -22.23 1.13
N LYS A 311 -10.66 -22.63 1.61
CA LYS A 311 -10.41 -22.85 3.05
C LYS A 311 -10.11 -21.51 3.73
N ILE A 312 -11.08 -21.06 4.55
CA ILE A 312 -10.95 -19.89 5.40
C ILE A 312 -10.31 -20.29 6.73
N GLY A 313 -9.39 -19.48 7.27
CA GLY A 313 -8.75 -19.82 8.54
C GLY A 313 -7.64 -18.88 8.97
N ASP A 314 -6.83 -19.35 9.91
CA ASP A 314 -5.65 -18.65 10.41
C ASP A 314 -4.72 -18.28 9.25
N PRO A 315 -4.44 -16.98 9.03
CA PRO A 315 -3.61 -16.55 7.92
C PRO A 315 -2.14 -16.98 8.01
N LEU A 316 -1.68 -17.42 9.18
CA LEU A 316 -0.35 -18.00 9.38
C LEU A 316 -0.28 -19.49 8.99
N SER A 317 -1.41 -20.17 8.85
CA SER A 317 -1.44 -21.57 8.45
C SER A 317 -1.19 -21.75 6.95
N ASN A 318 -0.36 -22.72 6.59
CA ASN A 318 -0.06 -23.06 5.20
C ASN A 318 -1.27 -23.66 4.44
N THR A 319 -2.28 -24.17 5.14
CA THR A 319 -3.48 -24.74 4.54
C THR A 319 -4.57 -23.72 4.27
N THR A 320 -4.48 -22.55 4.85
CA THR A 320 -5.44 -21.46 4.66
C THR A 320 -5.31 -20.84 3.26
N GLN A 321 -6.45 -20.57 2.63
CA GLN A 321 -6.54 -19.95 1.30
C GLN A 321 -7.16 -18.56 1.35
N LEU A 322 -7.90 -18.23 2.43
CA LEU A 322 -8.45 -16.91 2.67
C LEU A 322 -8.38 -16.58 4.16
N GLY A 323 -7.74 -15.47 4.50
CA GLY A 323 -7.66 -14.91 5.84
C GLY A 323 -8.82 -13.95 6.16
N PRO A 324 -8.78 -13.29 7.34
CA PRO A 324 -9.77 -12.29 7.71
C PRO A 324 -9.61 -10.98 6.94
N LEU A 325 -10.64 -10.14 6.99
CA LEU A 325 -10.55 -8.73 6.61
C LEU A 325 -9.68 -7.97 7.62
N ALA A 326 -9.06 -6.89 7.20
CA ALA A 326 -8.08 -6.18 8.03
C ALA A 326 -8.70 -5.45 9.23
N THR A 327 -9.96 -5.02 9.14
CA THR A 327 -10.61 -4.24 10.21
C THR A 327 -12.08 -4.57 10.34
N LEU A 328 -12.62 -4.30 11.53
CA LEU A 328 -14.07 -4.36 11.78
C LEU A 328 -14.84 -3.42 10.82
N ASN A 329 -14.30 -2.23 10.55
CA ASN A 329 -14.94 -1.28 9.64
C ASN A 329 -15.08 -1.85 8.21
N GLN A 330 -14.07 -2.58 7.72
CA GLN A 330 -14.17 -3.27 6.42
C GLN A 330 -15.24 -4.36 6.45
N LEU A 331 -15.32 -5.13 7.53
CA LEU A 331 -16.35 -6.16 7.70
C LEU A 331 -17.76 -5.54 7.67
N THR A 332 -17.98 -4.47 8.44
CA THR A 332 -19.26 -3.77 8.50
C THR A 332 -19.65 -3.19 7.13
N ASN A 333 -18.70 -2.49 6.49
CA ASN A 333 -18.94 -1.92 5.16
C ASN A 333 -19.32 -2.97 4.10
N ILE A 334 -18.70 -4.16 4.15
CA ILE A 334 -19.05 -5.24 3.22
C ILE A 334 -20.45 -5.77 3.51
N GLN A 335 -20.81 -5.97 4.78
CA GLN A 335 -22.14 -6.42 5.14
C GLN A 335 -23.23 -5.45 4.65
N GLU A 336 -23.02 -4.14 4.86
CA GLU A 336 -23.91 -3.09 4.36
C GLU A 336 -24.03 -3.14 2.83
N LYS A 337 -22.91 -3.30 2.11
CA LYS A 337 -22.93 -3.38 0.65
C LYS A 337 -23.61 -4.65 0.11
N ILE A 338 -23.49 -5.77 0.80
CA ILE A 338 -24.24 -6.99 0.45
C ILE A 338 -25.75 -6.73 0.59
N GLN A 339 -26.18 -6.19 1.74
CA GLN A 339 -27.58 -5.87 1.98
C GLN A 339 -28.13 -4.88 0.92
N GLU A 340 -27.44 -3.77 0.67
CA GLU A 340 -27.81 -2.81 -0.38
C GLU A 340 -27.94 -3.48 -1.76
N THR A 341 -27.09 -4.45 -2.05
CA THR A 341 -27.09 -5.17 -3.33
C THR A 341 -28.30 -6.09 -3.45
N GLU A 342 -28.68 -6.80 -2.39
CA GLU A 342 -29.89 -7.62 -2.37
C GLU A 342 -31.16 -6.76 -2.54
N GLU A 343 -31.22 -5.62 -1.83
CA GLU A 343 -32.34 -4.66 -1.94
C GLU A 343 -32.47 -4.08 -3.36
N GLN A 344 -31.37 -3.98 -4.11
CA GLN A 344 -31.32 -3.55 -5.50
C GLN A 344 -31.56 -4.69 -6.52
N GLY A 345 -31.88 -5.90 -6.05
CA GLY A 345 -32.18 -7.05 -6.89
C GLY A 345 -30.97 -7.87 -7.34
N GLY A 346 -29.79 -7.68 -6.76
CA GLY A 346 -28.64 -8.55 -6.95
C GLY A 346 -28.89 -9.92 -6.33
N LYS A 347 -28.48 -10.98 -7.02
CA LYS A 347 -28.64 -12.37 -6.56
C LYS A 347 -27.31 -12.89 -6.00
N ILE A 348 -27.26 -13.18 -4.70
CA ILE A 348 -26.10 -13.85 -4.10
C ILE A 348 -26.08 -15.30 -4.60
N ILE A 349 -25.01 -15.67 -5.28
CA ILE A 349 -24.78 -17.01 -5.80
C ILE A 349 -24.14 -17.89 -4.74
N THR A 350 -23.16 -17.34 -3.99
CA THR A 350 -22.50 -18.00 -2.86
C THR A 350 -21.90 -16.94 -1.93
N GLY A 351 -21.70 -17.30 -0.65
CA GLY A 351 -21.13 -16.41 0.37
C GLY A 351 -22.12 -15.38 0.91
N GLY A 352 -21.68 -14.15 1.07
CA GLY A 352 -22.51 -13.00 1.45
C GLY A 352 -22.66 -12.79 2.95
N LYS A 353 -21.97 -13.52 3.81
CA LYS A 353 -22.14 -13.43 5.27
C LYS A 353 -20.82 -13.59 6.04
N LYS A 354 -20.82 -13.14 7.29
CA LYS A 354 -19.76 -13.40 8.24
C LYS A 354 -19.65 -14.92 8.49
N VAL A 355 -18.43 -15.44 8.55
CA VAL A 355 -18.19 -16.85 8.88
C VAL A 355 -18.54 -17.09 10.35
N SER A 356 -19.49 -17.99 10.61
CA SER A 356 -20.01 -18.26 11.95
C SER A 356 -19.14 -19.23 12.79
N GLU A 357 -18.26 -19.97 12.13
CA GLU A 357 -17.43 -21.00 12.77
C GLU A 357 -16.32 -20.41 13.67
N PHE A 358 -15.90 -19.16 13.40
CA PHE A 358 -14.88 -18.48 14.18
C PHE A 358 -15.51 -17.65 15.31
N LYS A 359 -15.06 -17.86 16.55
CA LYS A 359 -15.52 -17.10 17.72
C LYS A 359 -14.99 -15.64 17.74
N SER A 360 -13.90 -15.40 17.03
CA SER A 360 -13.25 -14.09 16.89
C SER A 360 -12.64 -13.95 15.51
N GLY A 361 -12.29 -12.72 15.13
CA GLY A 361 -11.71 -12.38 13.84
C GLY A 361 -12.74 -11.87 12.84
N PHE A 362 -12.23 -11.06 11.89
CA PHE A 362 -13.06 -10.38 10.89
C PHE A 362 -13.24 -11.25 9.64
N TYR A 363 -13.65 -12.51 9.83
CA TYR A 363 -13.82 -13.47 8.74
C TYR A 363 -15.14 -13.26 8.00
N PHE A 364 -15.05 -13.19 6.67
CA PHE A 364 -16.18 -13.06 5.77
C PHE A 364 -16.08 -14.08 4.63
N GLU A 365 -17.20 -14.65 4.21
CA GLU A 365 -17.22 -15.63 3.13
C GLU A 365 -16.85 -15.00 1.79
N PRO A 366 -16.02 -15.67 0.95
CA PRO A 366 -15.80 -15.23 -0.42
C PRO A 366 -17.13 -15.25 -1.17
N THR A 367 -17.44 -14.16 -1.89
CA THR A 367 -18.80 -13.89 -2.33
C THR A 367 -18.87 -13.68 -3.84
N ILE A 368 -19.84 -14.31 -4.47
CA ILE A 368 -20.23 -14.09 -5.87
C ILE A 368 -21.66 -13.57 -5.92
N ILE A 369 -21.87 -12.47 -6.63
CA ILE A 369 -23.17 -11.85 -6.85
C ILE A 369 -23.42 -11.78 -8.34
N ALA A 370 -24.53 -12.35 -8.80
CA ALA A 370 -25.02 -12.18 -10.16
C ALA A 370 -25.90 -10.93 -10.23
N VAL A 371 -25.65 -10.09 -11.24
CA VAL A 371 -26.38 -8.86 -11.47
C VAL A 371 -26.82 -8.80 -12.92
N SER A 372 -28.04 -8.35 -13.18
CA SER A 372 -28.45 -7.98 -14.53
C SER A 372 -27.99 -6.55 -14.83
N TYR A 373 -27.60 -6.29 -16.05
CA TYR A 373 -27.06 -5.00 -16.49
C TYR A 373 -27.98 -3.79 -16.22
N THR A 374 -29.25 -4.03 -15.95
CA THR A 374 -30.28 -3.02 -15.73
C THR A 374 -30.37 -2.53 -14.29
N HIS A 375 -29.71 -3.16 -13.31
CA HIS A 375 -30.00 -2.93 -11.89
C HIS A 375 -28.84 -2.45 -11.03
N LEU A 376 -27.59 -2.54 -11.47
CA LEU A 376 -26.45 -2.08 -10.71
C LEU A 376 -25.57 -1.13 -11.53
N THR A 377 -25.83 0.16 -11.38
CA THR A 377 -24.81 1.17 -11.66
C THR A 377 -23.75 1.11 -10.57
N LEU A 378 -22.78 0.21 -10.73
CA LEU A 378 -21.58 0.28 -9.91
C LEU A 378 -20.95 1.65 -10.13
N PRO A 379 -20.54 2.37 -9.06
CA PRO A 379 -19.89 3.65 -9.22
C PRO A 379 -18.64 3.47 -10.09
N THR A 380 -18.72 3.91 -11.34
CA THR A 380 -17.61 3.89 -12.29
C THR A 380 -16.57 4.97 -12.00
N LYS A 381 -16.88 5.84 -11.02
CA LYS A 381 -15.94 6.82 -10.48
C LYS A 381 -15.61 6.42 -9.05
N ALA A 382 -14.51 5.73 -8.87
CA ALA A 382 -13.89 5.56 -7.56
C ALA A 382 -13.16 6.84 -7.16
#